data_fd326982de0c3b7abaaa842220dd37ea
#
_entry.id   fd326982de0c3b7abaaa842220dd37ea
#
_cell.length_a   1.000
_cell.length_b   1.000
_cell.length_c   1.000
_cell.angle_alpha   90.00
_cell.angle_beta   90.00
_cell.angle_gamma   90.00
#
_symmetry.space_group_name_H-M   'P 1'
#
loop_
_entity.id
_entity.type
_entity.pdbx_description
1 polymer ?
#
loop_
_entity_poly.entity_id
_entity_poly.type
_entity_poly.pdbx_seq_one_letter_code
_entity_poly.pdbx_strand_id
1 'polypeptide(L)'
;MGAVTVRALAEHFKLEVLAAEERLDRQVTKPGGHRPGLEFVGYFDYFPMERVQVLGIKEITYLHKLTELERNLHIGNIVKYHPPCFIVTSGQQEDGLKYLMRYCEEEGIPLLRTPLPTTEFIAVMDAFLVKELAERIAIHGVCVNVSGIGILLRGSSGAGKSETAHSLIRRGHRLVADDVIVLKKLSPRTLLGTHNGKTKEFLALRSIGLINVVRLYGRKAFQEETRIALDIELTKWRDNELNNELEVEERYTDYMGVRIPHIQIQLQPGRDVASLVEAAANNWYLQQQGYSAVEEFMSRLQEG
;
A
#
# COMPACT_ATOMS: atom_id res chain seq x y z
N MET A 1 6.26 -13.39 -4.54
CA MET A 1 5.91 -12.06 -5.08
C MET A 1 4.45 -12.11 -5.50
N GLY A 2 3.68 -11.05 -5.26
CA GLY A 2 2.32 -10.95 -5.73
C GLY A 2 2.28 -10.85 -7.25
N ALA A 3 1.19 -11.29 -7.87
CA ALA A 3 0.92 -11.08 -9.28
C ALA A 3 -0.52 -10.57 -9.42
N VAL A 4 -0.74 -9.69 -10.38
CA VAL A 4 -2.05 -9.13 -10.72
C VAL A 4 -2.39 -9.57 -12.12
N THR A 5 -3.56 -10.17 -12.34
CA THR A 5 -3.98 -10.54 -13.69
C THR A 5 -4.39 -9.30 -14.48
N VAL A 6 -4.23 -9.34 -15.79
CA VAL A 6 -4.73 -8.28 -16.70
C VAL A 6 -6.24 -8.12 -16.54
N ARG A 7 -6.98 -9.20 -16.26
CA ARG A 7 -8.40 -9.17 -15.92
C ARG A 7 -8.69 -8.29 -14.71
N ALA A 8 -7.92 -8.46 -13.62
CA ALA A 8 -8.08 -7.63 -12.42
C ALA A 8 -7.82 -6.14 -12.69
N LEU A 9 -6.85 -5.82 -13.57
CA LEU A 9 -6.65 -4.44 -14.05
C LEU A 9 -7.85 -3.93 -14.85
N ALA A 10 -8.34 -4.74 -15.80
CA ALA A 10 -9.48 -4.38 -16.65
C ALA A 10 -10.73 -4.09 -15.81
N GLU A 11 -11.04 -4.93 -14.83
CA GLU A 11 -12.18 -4.78 -13.93
C GLU A 11 -12.02 -3.56 -13.01
N HIS A 12 -10.83 -3.40 -12.40
CA HIS A 12 -10.58 -2.31 -11.44
C HIS A 12 -10.68 -0.92 -12.08
N PHE A 13 -10.09 -0.77 -13.26
CA PHE A 13 -10.07 0.51 -14.00
C PHE A 13 -11.18 0.62 -15.06
N LYS A 14 -12.05 -0.38 -15.16
CA LYS A 14 -13.13 -0.45 -16.17
C LYS A 14 -12.60 -0.22 -17.59
N LEU A 15 -11.50 -0.92 -17.91
CA LEU A 15 -10.88 -0.84 -19.22
C LEU A 15 -11.72 -1.61 -20.24
N GLU A 16 -11.83 -1.08 -21.43
CA GLU A 16 -12.43 -1.75 -22.55
C GLU A 16 -11.42 -2.71 -23.17
N VAL A 17 -11.81 -3.96 -23.42
CA VAL A 17 -10.97 -4.97 -24.06
C VAL A 17 -11.17 -4.88 -25.56
N LEU A 18 -10.08 -4.71 -26.32
CA LEU A 18 -10.11 -4.57 -27.77
C LEU A 18 -9.61 -5.81 -28.52
N ALA A 19 -8.72 -6.62 -27.91
CA ALA A 19 -8.18 -7.84 -28.51
C ALA A 19 -7.68 -8.82 -27.44
N ALA A 20 -7.60 -10.09 -27.80
CA ALA A 20 -7.09 -11.22 -27.01
C ALA A 20 -7.78 -11.35 -25.62
N GLU A 21 -9.10 -11.26 -25.57
CA GLU A 21 -9.89 -11.32 -24.34
C GLU A 21 -9.71 -12.64 -23.58
N GLU A 22 -9.48 -13.75 -24.28
CA GLU A 22 -9.24 -15.06 -23.67
C GLU A 22 -7.87 -15.14 -22.94
N ARG A 23 -7.00 -14.12 -23.09
CA ARG A 23 -5.67 -14.01 -22.48
C ARG A 23 -5.61 -13.05 -21.30
N LEU A 24 -6.72 -12.62 -20.77
CA LEU A 24 -6.77 -11.68 -19.60
C LEU A 24 -6.26 -12.30 -18.30
N ASP A 25 -5.98 -13.59 -18.24
CA ASP A 25 -5.33 -14.28 -17.13
C ASP A 25 -3.80 -14.08 -17.08
N ARG A 26 -3.20 -13.45 -18.11
CA ARG A 26 -1.78 -13.06 -18.09
C ARG A 26 -1.47 -12.18 -16.88
N GLN A 27 -0.24 -12.35 -16.35
CA GLN A 27 0.14 -11.74 -15.09
C GLN A 27 1.04 -10.53 -15.27
N VAL A 28 0.75 -9.47 -14.56
CA VAL A 28 1.63 -8.32 -14.32
C VAL A 28 2.38 -8.58 -13.03
N THR A 29 3.71 -8.61 -13.07
CA THR A 29 4.60 -8.95 -11.96
C THR A 29 5.43 -7.78 -11.48
N LYS A 30 5.50 -6.69 -12.25
CA LYS A 30 6.24 -5.48 -11.92
C LYS A 30 5.34 -4.25 -11.97
N PRO A 31 5.41 -3.36 -10.98
CA PRO A 31 4.74 -2.08 -11.04
C PRO A 31 5.40 -1.15 -12.05
N GLY A 32 4.69 -0.12 -12.44
CA GLY A 32 5.14 0.88 -13.40
C GLY A 32 4.64 0.60 -14.81
N GLY A 33 3.95 1.58 -15.41
CA GLY A 33 3.63 1.59 -16.82
C GLY A 33 4.86 1.99 -17.64
N HIS A 34 5.10 1.30 -18.76
CA HIS A 34 6.16 1.68 -19.70
C HIS A 34 5.55 2.30 -20.97
N ARG A 35 6.15 3.36 -21.46
CA ARG A 35 5.81 3.99 -22.74
C ARG A 35 6.90 3.69 -23.74
N PRO A 36 6.64 2.77 -24.70
CA PRO A 36 7.64 2.44 -25.70
C PRO A 36 7.99 3.68 -26.55
N GLY A 37 9.26 3.93 -26.70
CA GLY A 37 9.79 5.04 -27.49
C GLY A 37 10.99 4.57 -28.33
N LEU A 38 12.10 4.29 -27.70
CA LEU A 38 13.30 3.77 -28.36
C LEU A 38 13.10 2.38 -28.93
N GLU A 39 12.21 1.61 -28.34
CA GLU A 39 11.86 0.26 -28.81
C GLU A 39 11.24 0.26 -30.22
N PHE A 40 10.53 1.32 -30.59
CA PHE A 40 10.02 1.49 -31.94
C PHE A 40 11.13 1.60 -32.99
N VAL A 41 12.30 2.11 -32.62
CA VAL A 41 13.46 2.20 -33.52
C VAL A 41 14.47 1.07 -33.33
N GLY A 42 14.07 0.02 -32.60
CA GLY A 42 14.86 -1.20 -32.44
C GLY A 42 15.87 -1.22 -31.32
N TYR A 43 15.81 -0.26 -30.37
CA TYR A 43 16.68 -0.24 -29.19
C TYR A 43 15.95 -0.86 -27.98
N PHE A 44 16.43 -2.03 -27.53
CA PHE A 44 15.80 -2.82 -26.47
C PHE A 44 16.66 -3.04 -25.23
N ASP A 45 17.82 -2.40 -25.14
CA ASP A 45 18.62 -2.48 -23.93
C ASP A 45 17.79 -1.92 -22.75
N TYR A 46 17.66 -2.76 -21.69
CA TYR A 46 16.85 -2.46 -20.51
C TYR A 46 15.33 -2.33 -20.76
N PHE A 47 14.81 -2.88 -21.85
CA PHE A 47 13.36 -2.89 -22.12
C PHE A 47 12.61 -3.59 -20.97
N PRO A 48 11.67 -2.92 -20.28
CA PRO A 48 10.94 -3.49 -19.17
C PRO A 48 9.75 -4.33 -19.65
N MET A 49 10.04 -5.48 -20.28
CA MET A 49 9.04 -6.37 -20.88
C MET A 49 7.99 -6.90 -19.89
N GLU A 50 8.32 -6.96 -18.56
CA GLU A 50 7.40 -7.43 -17.53
C GLU A 50 6.36 -6.38 -17.10
N ARG A 51 6.47 -5.15 -17.62
CA ARG A 51 5.55 -4.05 -17.30
C ARG A 51 4.44 -3.93 -18.35
N VAL A 52 3.34 -3.33 -17.90
CA VAL A 52 2.25 -2.90 -18.81
C VAL A 52 2.80 -1.89 -19.80
N GLN A 53 2.57 -2.12 -21.10
CA GLN A 53 2.98 -1.19 -22.16
C GLN A 53 1.84 -0.20 -22.43
N VAL A 54 2.09 1.10 -22.24
CA VAL A 54 1.07 2.15 -22.35
C VAL A 54 1.33 2.99 -23.60
N LEU A 55 0.34 3.05 -24.50
CA LEU A 55 0.40 3.77 -25.74
C LEU A 55 -0.53 4.99 -25.68
N GLY A 56 0.04 6.18 -25.69
CA GLY A 56 -0.69 7.43 -25.73
C GLY A 56 -0.82 8.00 -27.14
N ILE A 57 -1.30 9.25 -27.23
CA ILE A 57 -1.48 9.95 -28.49
C ILE A 57 -0.17 10.01 -29.31
N LYS A 58 0.97 10.23 -28.63
CA LYS A 58 2.26 10.36 -29.33
C LYS A 58 2.66 9.06 -30.01
N GLU A 59 2.57 7.94 -29.28
CA GLU A 59 2.93 6.62 -29.78
C GLU A 59 2.00 6.20 -30.92
N ILE A 60 0.70 6.37 -30.77
CA ILE A 60 -0.28 6.04 -31.82
C ILE A 60 -0.10 6.93 -33.04
N THR A 61 0.09 8.26 -32.86
CA THR A 61 0.32 9.18 -33.95
C THR A 61 1.62 8.85 -34.73
N TYR A 62 2.67 8.43 -34.02
CA TYR A 62 3.90 7.97 -34.65
C TYR A 62 3.64 6.74 -35.51
N LEU A 63 3.00 5.71 -34.96
CA LEU A 63 2.66 4.47 -35.70
C LEU A 63 1.80 4.75 -36.93
N HIS A 64 0.89 5.72 -36.91
CA HIS A 64 0.08 6.10 -38.06
C HIS A 64 0.88 6.75 -39.22
N LYS A 65 2.02 7.38 -38.93
CA LYS A 65 2.88 8.00 -39.94
C LYS A 65 3.77 7.01 -40.67
N LEU A 66 3.91 5.81 -40.12
CA LEU A 66 4.74 4.76 -40.72
C LEU A 66 4.02 4.07 -41.85
N THR A 67 4.78 3.58 -42.82
CA THR A 67 4.29 2.61 -43.82
C THR A 67 3.84 1.33 -43.10
N GLU A 68 3.03 0.52 -43.80
CA GLU A 68 2.58 -0.77 -43.21
C GLU A 68 3.76 -1.67 -42.85
N LEU A 69 4.80 -1.73 -43.70
CA LEU A 69 5.99 -2.54 -43.46
C LEU A 69 6.76 -2.07 -42.20
N GLU A 70 7.00 -0.78 -42.07
CA GLU A 70 7.69 -0.22 -40.91
C GLU A 70 6.88 -0.43 -39.64
N ARG A 71 5.56 -0.20 -39.68
CA ARG A 71 4.65 -0.41 -38.56
C ARG A 71 4.68 -1.86 -38.09
N ASN A 72 4.64 -2.82 -39.03
CA ASN A 72 4.72 -4.23 -38.73
C ASN A 72 6.05 -4.59 -38.06
N LEU A 73 7.16 -4.03 -38.53
CA LEU A 73 8.48 -4.24 -37.94
C LEU A 73 8.54 -3.67 -36.51
N HIS A 74 8.07 -2.44 -36.30
CA HIS A 74 8.16 -1.76 -35.00
C HIS A 74 7.29 -2.42 -33.94
N ILE A 75 6.04 -2.77 -34.29
CA ILE A 75 5.14 -3.46 -33.37
C ILE A 75 5.64 -4.88 -33.10
N GLY A 76 6.01 -5.64 -34.13
CA GLY A 76 6.55 -6.98 -34.01
C GLY A 76 7.79 -7.05 -33.14
N ASN A 77 8.64 -6.03 -33.17
CA ASN A 77 9.80 -5.94 -32.29
C ASN A 77 9.43 -5.86 -30.80
N ILE A 78 8.35 -5.20 -30.43
CA ILE A 78 7.90 -5.12 -29.04
C ILE A 78 7.14 -6.39 -28.63
N VAL A 79 6.25 -6.86 -29.53
CA VAL A 79 5.37 -8.01 -29.30
C VAL A 79 6.15 -9.29 -29.03
N LYS A 80 7.29 -9.52 -29.73
CA LYS A 80 8.14 -10.70 -29.50
C LYS A 80 8.69 -10.84 -28.06
N TYR A 81 8.68 -9.79 -27.27
CA TYR A 81 9.02 -9.85 -25.85
C TYR A 81 7.84 -10.24 -24.95
N HIS A 82 6.66 -10.49 -25.54
CA HIS A 82 5.45 -10.94 -24.87
C HIS A 82 5.10 -10.14 -23.61
N PRO A 83 4.97 -8.78 -23.66
CA PRO A 83 4.58 -7.99 -22.51
C PRO A 83 3.22 -8.46 -21.95
N PRO A 84 2.90 -8.16 -20.69
CA PRO A 84 1.64 -8.59 -20.07
C PRO A 84 0.41 -8.15 -20.87
N CYS A 85 0.37 -6.90 -21.29
CA CYS A 85 -0.68 -6.30 -22.12
C CYS A 85 -0.22 -4.95 -22.69
N PHE A 86 -0.98 -4.47 -23.66
CA PHE A 86 -0.96 -3.08 -24.11
C PHE A 86 -2.20 -2.35 -23.60
N ILE A 87 -2.03 -1.09 -23.20
CA ILE A 87 -3.15 -0.21 -22.83
C ILE A 87 -3.05 1.08 -23.64
N VAL A 88 -4.08 1.35 -24.43
CA VAL A 88 -4.21 2.60 -25.20
C VAL A 88 -4.98 3.61 -24.37
N THR A 89 -4.45 4.82 -24.28
CA THR A 89 -4.99 5.91 -23.46
C THR A 89 -5.58 7.03 -24.32
N SER A 90 -6.24 8.00 -23.65
CA SER A 90 -6.79 9.21 -24.29
C SER A 90 -7.89 8.94 -25.30
N GLY A 91 -8.65 7.84 -25.12
CA GLY A 91 -9.84 7.54 -25.89
C GLY A 91 -9.62 7.42 -27.41
N GLN A 92 -8.46 6.88 -27.84
CA GLN A 92 -8.18 6.66 -29.28
C GLN A 92 -9.28 5.84 -29.94
N GLN A 93 -9.70 6.25 -31.15
CA GLN A 93 -10.77 5.58 -31.86
C GLN A 93 -10.31 4.21 -32.37
N GLU A 94 -11.22 3.23 -32.37
CA GLU A 94 -10.95 1.84 -32.75
C GLU A 94 -10.44 1.71 -34.17
N ASP A 95 -11.01 2.48 -35.13
CA ASP A 95 -10.57 2.45 -36.53
C ASP A 95 -9.08 2.75 -36.72
N GLY A 96 -8.52 3.62 -35.88
CA GLY A 96 -7.09 3.91 -35.85
C GLY A 96 -6.23 2.84 -35.21
N LEU A 97 -6.82 1.83 -34.55
CA LEU A 97 -6.14 0.78 -33.79
C LEU A 97 -6.22 -0.61 -34.44
N LYS A 98 -6.93 -0.77 -35.56
CA LYS A 98 -7.18 -2.07 -36.22
C LYS A 98 -5.92 -2.88 -36.45
N TYR A 99 -4.82 -2.23 -36.86
CA TYR A 99 -3.55 -2.91 -37.06
C TYR A 99 -2.97 -3.45 -35.74
N LEU A 100 -3.07 -2.68 -34.64
CA LEU A 100 -2.58 -3.10 -33.33
C LEU A 100 -3.45 -4.23 -32.74
N MET A 101 -4.77 -4.14 -32.92
CA MET A 101 -5.72 -5.18 -32.53
C MET A 101 -5.37 -6.51 -33.23
N ARG A 102 -5.11 -6.50 -34.53
CA ARG A 102 -4.73 -7.71 -35.28
C ARG A 102 -3.45 -8.35 -34.71
N TYR A 103 -2.38 -7.57 -34.49
CA TYR A 103 -1.14 -8.10 -33.90
C TYR A 103 -1.34 -8.66 -32.51
N CYS A 104 -2.07 -7.96 -31.69
CA CYS A 104 -2.35 -8.39 -30.32
C CYS A 104 -3.17 -9.68 -30.27
N GLU A 105 -4.13 -9.85 -31.21
CA GLU A 105 -4.91 -11.06 -31.37
C GLU A 105 -4.05 -12.25 -31.83
N GLU A 106 -3.25 -12.05 -32.88
CA GLU A 106 -2.37 -13.07 -33.43
C GLU A 106 -1.35 -13.60 -32.41
N GLU A 107 -0.82 -12.71 -31.56
CA GLU A 107 0.22 -13.04 -30.58
C GLU A 107 -0.36 -13.33 -29.16
N GLY A 108 -1.66 -13.25 -29.01
CA GLY A 108 -2.32 -13.50 -27.71
C GLY A 108 -1.90 -12.55 -26.61
N ILE A 109 -1.74 -11.26 -26.92
CA ILE A 109 -1.39 -10.20 -25.98
C ILE A 109 -2.60 -9.29 -25.80
N PRO A 110 -3.21 -9.20 -24.61
CA PRO A 110 -4.36 -8.34 -24.38
C PRO A 110 -4.11 -6.88 -24.76
N LEU A 111 -5.02 -6.31 -25.55
CA LEU A 111 -5.08 -4.89 -25.86
C LEU A 111 -6.29 -4.28 -25.18
N LEU A 112 -6.06 -3.29 -24.35
CA LEU A 112 -7.11 -2.61 -23.60
C LEU A 112 -7.12 -1.10 -23.92
N ARG A 113 -8.24 -0.43 -23.61
CA ARG A 113 -8.41 1.00 -23.82
C ARG A 113 -8.99 1.70 -22.60
N THR A 114 -8.52 2.94 -22.38
CA THR A 114 -9.09 3.86 -21.39
C THR A 114 -9.26 5.25 -21.99
N PRO A 115 -10.33 6.01 -21.61
CA PRO A 115 -10.47 7.41 -22.00
C PRO A 115 -9.50 8.34 -21.25
N LEU A 116 -8.90 7.89 -20.15
CA LEU A 116 -8.02 8.73 -19.32
C LEU A 116 -6.76 9.16 -20.10
N PRO A 117 -6.24 10.38 -19.83
CA PRO A 117 -4.94 10.81 -20.30
C PRO A 117 -3.81 9.90 -19.83
N THR A 118 -2.77 9.71 -20.64
CA THR A 118 -1.67 8.77 -20.37
C THR A 118 -1.02 8.97 -19.00
N THR A 119 -0.69 10.21 -18.65
CA THR A 119 0.00 10.53 -17.39
C THR A 119 -0.89 10.23 -16.17
N GLU A 120 -2.17 10.56 -16.26
CA GLU A 120 -3.14 10.31 -15.21
C GLU A 120 -3.37 8.79 -15.02
N PHE A 121 -3.57 8.07 -16.13
CA PHE A 121 -3.77 6.63 -16.07
C PHE A 121 -2.56 5.89 -15.50
N ILE A 122 -1.34 6.22 -15.95
CA ILE A 122 -0.11 5.62 -15.42
C ILE A 122 -0.01 5.86 -13.91
N ALA A 123 -0.28 7.08 -13.43
CA ALA A 123 -0.17 7.40 -12.01
C ALA A 123 -1.11 6.54 -11.14
N VAL A 124 -2.38 6.40 -11.52
CA VAL A 124 -3.36 5.61 -10.75
C VAL A 124 -3.11 4.11 -10.88
N MET A 125 -2.69 3.63 -12.05
CA MET A 125 -2.32 2.23 -12.29
C MET A 125 -1.08 1.84 -11.47
N ASP A 126 -0.06 2.68 -11.45
CA ASP A 126 1.18 2.42 -10.70
C ASP A 126 0.91 2.37 -9.19
N ALA A 127 0.10 3.29 -8.66
CA ALA A 127 -0.32 3.27 -7.26
C ALA A 127 -1.04 1.97 -6.89
N PHE A 128 -1.93 1.49 -7.76
CA PHE A 128 -2.63 0.22 -7.59
C PHE A 128 -1.65 -0.97 -7.64
N LEU A 129 -0.79 -1.04 -8.66
CA LEU A 129 0.17 -2.14 -8.83
C LEU A 129 1.19 -2.20 -7.72
N VAL A 130 1.73 -1.06 -7.25
CA VAL A 130 2.64 -1.01 -6.10
C VAL A 130 1.99 -1.63 -4.87
N LYS A 131 0.70 -1.35 -4.63
CA LYS A 131 -0.03 -1.87 -3.49
C LYS A 131 -0.37 -3.36 -3.61
N GLU A 132 -0.79 -3.81 -4.80
CA GLU A 132 -1.19 -5.21 -5.01
C GLU A 132 0.01 -6.17 -5.15
N LEU A 133 1.11 -5.71 -5.73
CA LEU A 133 2.36 -6.48 -5.88
C LEU A 133 3.28 -6.39 -4.66
N ALA A 134 2.92 -5.55 -3.66
CA ALA A 134 3.73 -5.34 -2.46
C ALA A 134 4.05 -6.65 -1.74
N GLU A 135 5.29 -6.77 -1.29
CA GLU A 135 5.69 -7.79 -0.32
C GLU A 135 4.81 -7.66 0.93
N ARG A 136 4.32 -8.80 1.46
CA ARG A 136 3.42 -8.81 2.60
C ARG A 136 3.73 -9.90 3.60
N ILE A 137 3.54 -9.58 4.87
CA ILE A 137 3.57 -10.53 5.98
C ILE A 137 2.30 -10.38 6.81
N ALA A 138 1.94 -11.42 7.54
CA ALA A 138 0.88 -11.39 8.53
C ALA A 138 1.52 -11.45 9.93
N ILE A 139 1.07 -10.59 10.82
CA ILE A 139 1.51 -10.55 12.22
C ILE A 139 0.31 -10.56 13.16
N HIS A 140 0.50 -11.05 14.40
CA HIS A 140 -0.51 -10.98 15.45
C HIS A 140 -0.42 -9.66 16.20
N GLY A 141 -1.58 -9.03 16.42
CA GLY A 141 -1.69 -7.77 17.13
C GLY A 141 -2.97 -7.04 16.82
N VAL A 142 -3.01 -5.76 17.17
CA VAL A 142 -4.09 -4.85 16.81
C VAL A 142 -3.51 -3.66 16.04
N CYS A 143 -4.13 -3.28 14.96
CA CYS A 143 -3.79 -2.09 14.20
C CYS A 143 -4.87 -1.03 14.37
N VAL A 144 -4.48 0.16 14.84
CA VAL A 144 -5.36 1.31 15.04
C VAL A 144 -4.81 2.54 14.33
N ASN A 145 -5.69 3.46 13.99
CA ASN A 145 -5.31 4.80 13.55
C ASN A 145 -5.71 5.80 14.61
N VAL A 146 -4.71 6.43 15.23
CA VAL A 146 -4.85 7.44 16.30
C VAL A 146 -4.54 8.80 15.69
N SER A 147 -5.55 9.64 15.51
CA SER A 147 -5.40 10.99 14.94
C SER A 147 -4.61 11.08 13.62
N GLY A 148 -4.77 10.09 12.74
CA GLY A 148 -4.05 10.00 11.46
C GLY A 148 -2.77 9.16 11.51
N ILE A 149 -2.31 8.74 12.69
CA ILE A 149 -1.10 7.98 12.92
C ILE A 149 -1.44 6.49 13.06
N GLY A 150 -0.90 5.66 12.17
CA GLY A 150 -1.09 4.21 12.24
C GLY A 150 -0.17 3.57 13.27
N ILE A 151 -0.75 2.81 14.18
CA ILE A 151 -0.06 2.20 15.31
C ILE A 151 -0.32 0.69 15.32
N LEU A 152 0.76 -0.08 15.47
CA LEU A 152 0.69 -1.49 15.81
C LEU A 152 0.70 -1.65 17.33
N LEU A 153 -0.31 -2.31 17.89
CA LEU A 153 -0.33 -2.72 19.29
C LEU A 153 0.03 -4.19 19.36
N ARG A 154 1.19 -4.50 19.91
CA ARG A 154 1.69 -5.88 20.10
C ARG A 154 1.77 -6.24 21.59
N GLY A 155 2.10 -7.44 21.90
CA GLY A 155 2.24 -7.96 23.26
C GLY A 155 1.65 -9.36 23.39
N SER A 156 1.89 -10.02 24.51
CA SER A 156 1.43 -11.37 24.78
C SER A 156 -0.10 -11.52 24.70
N SER A 157 -0.59 -12.74 24.53
CA SER A 157 -2.02 -13.01 24.64
C SER A 157 -2.54 -12.55 26.00
N GLY A 158 -3.67 -11.82 26.00
CA GLY A 158 -4.25 -11.27 27.21
C GLY A 158 -3.60 -10.00 27.75
N ALA A 159 -2.69 -9.36 27.00
CA ALA A 159 -2.09 -8.07 27.37
C ALA A 159 -3.03 -6.86 27.19
N GLY A 160 -4.31 -7.05 26.92
CA GLY A 160 -5.26 -5.92 26.82
C GLY A 160 -5.19 -5.14 25.50
N LYS A 161 -4.61 -5.71 24.43
CA LYS A 161 -4.51 -5.03 23.12
C LYS A 161 -5.89 -4.62 22.57
N SER A 162 -6.83 -5.56 22.53
CA SER A 162 -8.20 -5.32 22.01
C SER A 162 -8.99 -4.38 22.94
N GLU A 163 -8.82 -4.47 24.25
CA GLU A 163 -9.42 -3.57 25.22
C GLU A 163 -8.87 -2.13 25.07
N THR A 164 -7.55 -1.99 24.85
CA THR A 164 -6.93 -0.69 24.55
C THR A 164 -7.48 -0.12 23.24
N ALA A 165 -7.56 -0.92 22.18
CA ALA A 165 -8.15 -0.51 20.91
C ALA A 165 -9.61 -0.08 21.08
N HIS A 166 -10.41 -0.81 21.85
CA HIS A 166 -11.78 -0.44 22.14
C HIS A 166 -11.88 0.93 22.86
N SER A 167 -11.02 1.17 23.84
CA SER A 167 -10.94 2.46 24.54
C SER A 167 -10.57 3.60 23.58
N LEU A 168 -9.62 3.37 22.67
CA LEU A 168 -9.24 4.34 21.62
C LEU A 168 -10.42 4.61 20.66
N ILE A 169 -11.16 3.58 20.23
CA ILE A 169 -12.34 3.74 19.36
C ILE A 169 -13.40 4.60 20.04
N ARG A 170 -13.66 4.38 21.33
CA ARG A 170 -14.61 5.21 22.11
C ARG A 170 -14.18 6.68 22.21
N ARG A 171 -12.89 6.97 22.07
CA ARG A 171 -12.32 8.33 22.03
C ARG A 171 -12.30 8.95 20.63
N GLY A 172 -12.83 8.22 19.62
CA GLY A 172 -12.96 8.71 18.26
C GLY A 172 -11.87 8.26 17.29
N HIS A 173 -10.95 7.41 17.72
CA HIS A 173 -9.94 6.78 16.85
C HIS A 173 -10.54 5.62 16.05
N ARG A 174 -9.76 5.01 15.15
CA ARG A 174 -10.26 4.04 14.19
C ARG A 174 -9.55 2.70 14.32
N LEU A 175 -10.34 1.63 14.30
CA LEU A 175 -9.82 0.28 14.12
C LEU A 175 -9.41 0.07 12.66
N VAL A 176 -8.30 -0.64 12.43
CA VAL A 176 -7.88 -1.14 11.12
C VAL A 176 -7.95 -2.66 11.07
N ALA A 177 -7.38 -3.33 12.07
CA ALA A 177 -7.39 -4.78 12.18
C ALA A 177 -7.28 -5.23 13.64
N ASP A 178 -7.91 -6.36 13.98
CA ASP A 178 -7.72 -7.09 15.23
C ASP A 178 -7.29 -8.51 14.94
N ASP A 179 -6.47 -9.09 15.83
CA ASP A 179 -5.88 -10.42 15.80
C ASP A 179 -4.85 -10.63 14.69
N VAL A 180 -5.20 -10.50 13.42
CA VAL A 180 -4.30 -10.67 12.28
C VAL A 180 -4.20 -9.39 11.46
N ILE A 181 -3.01 -8.79 11.45
CA ILE A 181 -2.68 -7.60 10.67
C ILE A 181 -1.87 -8.04 9.45
N VAL A 182 -2.26 -7.62 8.27
CA VAL A 182 -1.46 -7.77 7.06
C VAL A 182 -0.65 -6.50 6.86
N LEU A 183 0.68 -6.64 6.88
CA LEU A 183 1.62 -5.56 6.57
C LEU A 183 2.07 -5.68 5.13
N LYS A 184 2.00 -4.57 4.37
CA LYS A 184 2.45 -4.46 2.97
C LYS A 184 3.59 -3.45 2.90
N LYS A 185 4.73 -3.83 2.30
CA LYS A 185 5.86 -2.93 2.05
C LYS A 185 5.66 -2.19 0.74
N LEU A 186 5.27 -0.92 0.80
CA LEU A 186 5.04 -0.10 -0.39
C LEU A 186 6.34 0.54 -0.91
N SER A 187 7.29 0.82 -0.03
CA SER A 187 8.60 1.39 -0.36
C SER A 187 9.62 1.05 0.73
N PRO A 188 10.92 1.36 0.55
CA PRO A 188 11.94 1.15 1.60
C PRO A 188 11.64 1.85 2.93
N ARG A 189 10.74 2.83 2.94
CA ARG A 189 10.38 3.63 4.13
C ARG A 189 8.88 3.64 4.44
N THR A 190 8.08 2.82 3.74
CA THR A 190 6.62 2.87 3.88
C THR A 190 6.04 1.48 4.08
N LEU A 191 5.47 1.29 5.26
CA LEU A 191 4.73 0.10 5.64
C LEU A 191 3.25 0.44 5.78
N LEU A 192 2.39 -0.33 5.11
CA LEU A 192 0.94 -0.20 5.18
C LEU A 192 0.38 -1.34 6.00
N GLY A 193 -0.43 -1.04 7.00
CA GLY A 193 -1.18 -2.03 7.78
C GLY A 193 -2.64 -2.10 7.32
N THR A 194 -3.14 -3.32 7.16
CA THR A 194 -4.53 -3.58 6.77
C THR A 194 -5.03 -4.88 7.43
N HIS A 195 -6.32 -5.12 7.36
CA HIS A 195 -6.94 -6.36 7.82
C HIS A 195 -6.77 -7.51 6.80
N ASN A 196 -7.04 -8.73 7.23
CA ASN A 196 -7.00 -9.94 6.39
C ASN A 196 -8.29 -10.18 5.56
N GLY A 197 -9.27 -9.28 5.63
CA GLY A 197 -10.58 -9.38 4.98
C GLY A 197 -11.61 -10.21 5.77
N LYS A 198 -11.21 -11.26 6.47
CA LYS A 198 -12.12 -12.17 7.19
C LYS A 198 -12.62 -11.58 8.51
N THR A 199 -11.76 -10.88 9.24
CA THR A 199 -12.05 -10.25 10.54
C THR A 199 -12.30 -8.75 10.44
N LYS A 200 -12.55 -8.25 9.23
CA LYS A 200 -12.85 -6.85 8.95
C LYS A 200 -13.96 -6.33 9.85
N GLU A 201 -13.74 -5.17 10.50
CA GLU A 201 -14.69 -4.49 11.38
C GLU A 201 -14.97 -5.19 12.72
N PHE A 202 -14.42 -6.38 12.96
CA PHE A 202 -14.62 -7.11 14.20
C PHE A 202 -13.51 -6.88 15.21
N LEU A 203 -13.88 -6.86 16.49
CA LEU A 203 -12.99 -6.72 17.64
C LEU A 203 -13.40 -7.74 18.71
N ALA A 204 -12.44 -8.54 19.17
CA ALA A 204 -12.69 -9.52 20.23
C ALA A 204 -12.40 -8.93 21.60
N LEU A 205 -13.42 -8.78 22.44
CA LEU A 205 -13.30 -8.28 23.81
C LEU A 205 -13.51 -9.41 24.81
N ARG A 206 -12.60 -9.50 25.80
CA ARG A 206 -12.73 -10.48 26.87
C ARG A 206 -14.02 -10.25 27.66
N SER A 207 -14.71 -11.30 28.04
CA SER A 207 -15.98 -11.28 28.78
C SER A 207 -17.23 -10.76 28.03
N ILE A 208 -17.06 -10.10 26.86
CA ILE A 208 -18.18 -9.63 26.03
C ILE A 208 -18.30 -10.50 24.76
N GLY A 209 -17.16 -10.97 24.25
CA GLY A 209 -17.09 -11.72 22.99
C GLY A 209 -16.78 -10.81 21.79
N LEU A 210 -17.22 -11.24 20.62
CA LEU A 210 -16.96 -10.56 19.34
C LEU A 210 -17.98 -9.44 19.11
N ILE A 211 -17.46 -8.23 18.85
CA ILE A 211 -18.29 -7.06 18.50
C ILE A 211 -17.95 -6.56 17.10
N ASN A 212 -18.93 -5.98 16.39
CA ASN A 212 -18.68 -5.24 15.15
C ASN A 212 -18.65 -3.74 15.46
N VAL A 213 -17.47 -3.13 15.28
CA VAL A 213 -17.23 -1.73 15.64
C VAL A 213 -18.00 -0.75 14.77
N VAL A 214 -18.25 -1.08 13.50
CA VAL A 214 -19.03 -0.23 12.60
C VAL A 214 -20.51 -0.21 13.00
N ARG A 215 -21.05 -1.36 13.42
CA ARG A 215 -22.45 -1.45 13.91
C ARG A 215 -22.64 -0.70 15.23
N LEU A 216 -21.64 -0.73 16.13
CA LEU A 216 -21.74 -0.09 17.45
C LEU A 216 -21.40 1.40 17.41
N TYR A 217 -20.37 1.81 16.64
CA TYR A 217 -19.81 3.17 16.70
C TYR A 217 -19.89 3.94 15.40
N GLY A 218 -20.49 3.34 14.36
CA GLY A 218 -20.63 3.93 13.04
C GLY A 218 -19.38 3.76 12.14
N ARG A 219 -19.53 4.04 10.86
CA ARG A 219 -18.48 3.85 9.83
C ARG A 219 -17.19 4.59 10.15
N LYS A 220 -17.25 5.72 10.84
CA LYS A 220 -16.08 6.50 11.26
C LYS A 220 -15.15 5.78 12.23
N ALA A 221 -15.60 4.72 12.89
CA ALA A 221 -14.81 3.94 13.84
C ALA A 221 -13.88 2.91 13.18
N PHE A 222 -13.96 2.74 11.85
CA PHE A 222 -13.17 1.79 11.09
C PHE A 222 -12.48 2.44 9.90
N GLN A 223 -11.30 1.93 9.57
CA GLN A 223 -10.51 2.34 8.40
C GLN A 223 -9.90 1.10 7.75
N GLU A 224 -9.93 1.00 6.41
CA GLU A 224 -9.48 -0.17 5.65
C GLU A 224 -7.97 -0.43 5.81
N GLU A 225 -7.18 0.64 5.89
CA GLU A 225 -5.73 0.56 5.94
C GLU A 225 -5.13 1.84 6.52
N THR A 226 -3.91 1.76 7.05
CA THR A 226 -3.18 2.93 7.54
C THR A 226 -1.68 2.74 7.33
N ARG A 227 -0.96 3.84 7.07
CA ARG A 227 0.51 3.83 7.10
C ARG A 227 0.96 3.64 8.55
N ILE A 228 1.82 2.64 8.77
CA ILE A 228 2.37 2.35 10.10
C ILE A 228 3.49 3.34 10.41
N ALA A 229 3.34 4.01 11.53
CA ALA A 229 4.28 5.01 12.04
C ALA A 229 4.92 4.61 13.36
N LEU A 230 4.20 3.84 14.19
CA LEU A 230 4.65 3.37 15.50
C LEU A 230 4.34 1.89 15.71
N ASP A 231 5.23 1.23 16.42
CA ASP A 231 5.06 -0.11 16.94
C ASP A 231 5.10 -0.05 18.47
N ILE A 232 3.98 -0.32 19.14
CA ILE A 232 3.84 -0.25 20.58
C ILE A 232 3.68 -1.67 21.15
N GLU A 233 4.60 -2.07 22.01
CA GLU A 233 4.52 -3.34 22.72
C GLU A 233 3.98 -3.16 24.13
N LEU A 234 2.87 -3.84 24.41
CA LEU A 234 2.28 -3.90 25.75
C LEU A 234 2.91 -5.05 26.54
N THR A 235 3.66 -4.74 27.59
CA THR A 235 4.37 -5.71 28.43
C THR A 235 3.80 -5.75 29.84
N LYS A 236 3.98 -6.90 30.50
CA LYS A 236 3.61 -7.01 31.91
C LYS A 236 4.56 -6.17 32.77
N TRP A 237 4.02 -5.56 33.81
CA TRP A 237 4.79 -4.84 34.81
C TRP A 237 5.86 -5.73 35.46
N ARG A 238 7.08 -5.22 35.62
CA ARG A 238 8.19 -5.82 36.36
C ARG A 238 8.74 -4.80 37.34
N ASP A 239 8.75 -5.14 38.62
CA ASP A 239 9.11 -4.20 39.75
C ASP A 239 10.56 -3.68 39.72
N ASN A 240 11.45 -4.25 38.88
CA ASN A 240 12.89 -3.95 38.95
C ASN A 240 13.44 -3.15 37.71
N GLU A 241 12.63 -2.69 36.80
CA GLU A 241 13.08 -1.85 35.71
C GLU A 241 12.86 -0.36 36.08
N LEU A 242 13.92 0.29 36.59
CA LEU A 242 14.01 1.74 36.67
C LEU A 242 14.07 2.28 35.24
N ASN A 243 12.90 2.63 34.68
CA ASN A 243 12.86 3.39 33.42
C ASN A 243 13.41 4.78 33.72
N ASN A 244 14.59 5.11 33.19
CA ASN A 244 15.09 6.47 33.19
C ASN A 244 14.25 7.26 32.17
N GLU A 245 13.27 8.04 32.66
CA GLU A 245 12.29 8.74 31.82
C GLU A 245 12.95 9.78 30.89
N LEU A 246 14.21 10.14 31.16
CA LEU A 246 15.00 11.11 30.38
C LEU A 246 15.86 10.44 29.29
N GLU A 247 16.15 9.14 29.40
CA GLU A 247 16.95 8.39 28.43
C GLU A 247 16.03 7.42 27.65
N VAL A 248 15.29 7.95 26.69
CA VAL A 248 14.55 7.10 25.76
C VAL A 248 15.49 6.68 24.63
N GLU A 249 16.11 5.49 24.77
CA GLU A 249 16.81 4.87 23.64
C GLU A 249 15.84 4.72 22.45
N GLU A 250 16.23 5.26 21.30
CA GLU A 250 15.49 5.05 20.06
C GLU A 250 15.54 3.58 19.66
N ARG A 251 14.46 2.88 19.91
CA ARG A 251 14.30 1.46 19.51
C ARG A 251 13.49 1.39 18.23
N TYR A 252 13.80 0.39 17.41
CA TYR A 252 13.10 0.15 16.15
C TYR A 252 12.76 -1.33 16.02
N THR A 253 11.60 -1.62 15.43
CA THR A 253 11.27 -2.96 14.94
C THR A 253 11.44 -2.98 13.42
N ASP A 254 12.08 -4.00 12.89
CA ASP A 254 12.22 -4.20 11.45
C ASP A 254 11.08 -5.09 10.91
N TYR A 255 10.41 -4.59 9.89
CA TYR A 255 9.39 -5.31 9.13
C TYR A 255 9.78 -5.32 7.65
N MET A 256 10.31 -6.41 7.14
CA MET A 256 10.70 -6.54 5.73
C MET A 256 11.72 -5.46 5.29
N GLY A 257 12.65 -5.05 6.18
CA GLY A 257 13.62 -3.99 5.93
C GLY A 257 13.07 -2.55 6.09
N VAL A 258 11.84 -2.39 6.61
CA VAL A 258 11.30 -1.09 7.01
C VAL A 258 11.41 -0.94 8.53
N ARG A 259 12.20 0.02 8.98
CA ARG A 259 12.40 0.30 10.42
C ARG A 259 11.27 1.19 10.94
N ILE A 260 10.51 0.67 11.90
CA ILE A 260 9.41 1.38 12.58
C ILE A 260 9.83 1.70 14.02
N PRO A 261 9.71 2.95 14.48
CA PRO A 261 9.98 3.32 15.87
C PRO A 261 9.19 2.44 16.84
N HIS A 262 9.88 1.92 17.85
CA HIS A 262 9.34 0.98 18.82
C HIS A 262 9.26 1.58 20.21
N ILE A 263 8.08 1.48 20.85
CA ILE A 263 7.83 1.94 22.21
C ILE A 263 7.31 0.76 23.03
N GLN A 264 7.84 0.61 24.24
CA GLN A 264 7.36 -0.38 25.20
C GLN A 264 6.54 0.30 26.30
N ILE A 265 5.28 -0.15 26.47
CA ILE A 265 4.40 0.34 27.53
C ILE A 265 4.18 -0.79 28.53
N GLN A 266 4.57 -0.56 29.77
CA GLN A 266 4.35 -1.50 30.87
C GLN A 266 2.95 -1.34 31.45
N LEU A 267 2.24 -2.46 31.55
CA LEU A 267 0.86 -2.53 32.03
C LEU A 267 0.83 -2.55 33.56
N GLN A 268 0.37 -1.47 34.16
CA GLN A 268 0.10 -1.39 35.60
C GLN A 268 -1.41 -1.44 35.86
N PRO A 269 -1.87 -2.11 36.94
CA PRO A 269 -3.27 -2.05 37.34
C PRO A 269 -3.73 -0.60 37.57
N GLY A 270 -4.88 -0.24 37.02
CA GLY A 270 -5.44 1.10 37.12
C GLY A 270 -4.86 2.16 36.16
N ARG A 271 -3.84 1.84 35.38
CA ARG A 271 -3.27 2.77 34.41
C ARG A 271 -4.07 2.78 33.10
N ASP A 272 -4.38 3.97 32.59
CA ASP A 272 -5.08 4.14 31.33
C ASP A 272 -4.12 4.02 30.15
N VAL A 273 -4.00 2.82 29.61
CA VAL A 273 -3.11 2.49 28.49
C VAL A 273 -3.48 3.25 27.21
N ALA A 274 -4.77 3.48 26.97
CA ALA A 274 -5.21 4.22 25.80
C ALA A 274 -4.70 5.66 25.80
N SER A 275 -4.70 6.33 26.95
CA SER A 275 -4.10 7.67 27.08
C SER A 275 -2.60 7.69 26.84
N LEU A 276 -1.88 6.64 27.22
CA LEU A 276 -0.44 6.53 26.92
C LEU A 276 -0.17 6.32 25.42
N VAL A 277 -1.02 5.55 24.75
CA VAL A 277 -0.95 5.37 23.30
C VAL A 277 -1.23 6.68 22.55
N GLU A 278 -2.22 7.46 23.00
CA GLU A 278 -2.49 8.80 22.46
C GLU A 278 -1.32 9.76 22.67
N ALA A 279 -0.72 9.76 23.88
CA ALA A 279 0.44 10.58 24.20
C ALA A 279 1.65 10.19 23.32
N ALA A 280 1.91 8.90 23.15
CA ALA A 280 2.98 8.41 22.28
C ALA A 280 2.77 8.84 20.83
N ALA A 281 1.55 8.75 20.31
CA ALA A 281 1.21 9.20 18.96
C ALA A 281 1.46 10.71 18.78
N ASN A 282 0.98 11.52 19.73
CA ASN A 282 1.13 12.97 19.68
C ASN A 282 2.60 13.39 19.81
N ASN A 283 3.36 12.75 20.71
CA ASN A 283 4.80 13.02 20.86
C ASN A 283 5.57 12.65 19.58
N TRP A 284 5.29 11.48 18.99
CA TRP A 284 5.86 11.09 17.70
C TRP A 284 5.57 12.13 16.62
N TYR A 285 4.32 12.61 16.55
CA TYR A 285 3.94 13.65 15.58
C TYR A 285 4.76 14.93 15.76
N LEU A 286 4.94 15.40 17.00
CA LEU A 286 5.76 16.58 17.31
C LEU A 286 7.23 16.38 16.93
N GLN A 287 7.78 15.19 17.17
CA GLN A 287 9.15 14.84 16.78
C GLN A 287 9.32 14.90 15.24
N GLN A 288 8.29 14.48 14.46
CA GLN A 288 8.33 14.61 12.99
C GLN A 288 8.29 16.09 12.53
N GLN A 289 7.85 17.01 13.39
CA GLN A 289 7.91 18.46 13.14
C GLN A 289 9.21 19.10 13.64
N GLY A 290 10.16 18.30 14.13
CA GLY A 290 11.44 18.77 14.66
C GLY A 290 11.40 19.24 16.11
N TYR A 291 10.33 18.93 16.87
CA TYR A 291 10.23 19.24 18.29
C TYR A 291 10.71 18.08 19.15
N SER A 292 11.55 18.37 20.14
CA SER A 292 11.99 17.41 21.16
C SER A 292 11.73 17.97 22.55
N ALA A 293 10.80 17.33 23.29
CA ALA A 293 10.50 17.72 24.67
C ALA A 293 11.72 17.54 25.59
N VAL A 294 12.57 16.53 25.34
CA VAL A 294 13.78 16.28 26.11
C VAL A 294 14.81 17.39 25.88
N GLU A 295 15.04 17.80 24.62
CA GLU A 295 15.95 18.89 24.30
C GLU A 295 15.48 20.22 24.89
N GLU A 296 14.19 20.52 24.79
CA GLU A 296 13.61 21.72 25.40
C GLU A 296 13.80 21.69 26.93
N PHE A 297 13.52 20.56 27.58
CA PHE A 297 13.66 20.41 29.03
C PHE A 297 15.13 20.59 29.45
N MET A 298 16.07 19.95 28.75
CA MET A 298 17.51 20.07 29.04
C MET A 298 18.05 21.50 28.83
N SER A 299 17.58 22.21 27.79
CA SER A 299 17.93 23.62 27.55
C SER A 299 17.48 24.51 28.73
N ARG A 300 16.23 24.33 29.20
CA ARG A 300 15.73 25.09 30.37
C ARG A 300 16.48 24.81 31.65
N LEU A 301 16.99 23.60 31.87
CA LEU A 301 17.82 23.25 33.00
C LEU A 301 19.21 23.90 32.94
N GLN A 302 19.72 24.22 31.76
CA GLN A 302 21.02 24.88 31.59
C GLN A 302 20.94 26.40 31.69
N GLU A 303 19.77 26.98 31.50
CA GLU A 303 19.51 28.43 31.59
C GLU A 303 19.16 28.92 33.01
N GLY A 304 18.91 28.05 33.97
CA GLY A 304 18.57 28.33 35.38
C GLY A 304 19.71 27.98 36.32
#